data_57ce598fd4ed42ad4c40f670b670e395
#
_entry.id   57ce598fd4ed42ad4c40f670b670e395
#
_cell.length_a   1.000
_cell.length_b   1.000
_cell.length_c   1.000
_cell.angle_alpha   90.00
_cell.angle_beta   90.00
_cell.angle_gamma   90.00
#
_symmetry.space_group_name_H-M   'P 1'
#
loop_
_entity.id
_entity.type
_entity.pdbx_description
1 polymer ?
#
loop_
_entity_poly.entity_id
_entity_poly.type
_entity_poly.pdbx_seq_one_letter_code
_entity_poly.pdbx_strand_id
1 'polypeptide(L)'
;MSFEYLIDPEKGPQWKGVLPGSPEAFFLKRGEGEHAKLFGDAFTVLLSGDETEGQFGIFTSEAPKGQLIPAHRHHDTHETFYIVEGKVRVYVEDREGKKVSQLLEPGDFGFVPSGLAHAYQVEESARIMGVATGGFERFFQQMGTPTDHSTTQQPPFIPDFPRMQAAARTHNMEFFRDFDWSDA
;
A
#
# COMPACT_ATOMS: atom_id res chain seq x y z
N MET A 1 -3.77 -16.58 -0.44
CA MET A 1 -3.16 -16.86 -1.78
C MET A 1 -1.66 -16.83 -1.59
N SER A 2 -0.97 -17.92 -1.89
CA SER A 2 0.47 -18.01 -1.74
C SER A 2 1.19 -17.10 -2.73
N PHE A 3 2.44 -16.73 -2.43
CA PHE A 3 3.32 -15.93 -3.30
C PHE A 3 3.52 -16.47 -4.72
N GLU A 4 3.11 -17.69 -5.00
CA GLU A 4 3.38 -18.39 -6.26
C GLU A 4 2.92 -17.61 -7.50
N TYR A 5 1.84 -16.84 -7.40
CA TYR A 5 1.36 -16.01 -8.51
C TYR A 5 2.20 -14.74 -8.76
N LEU A 6 3.08 -14.37 -7.83
CA LEU A 6 4.00 -13.23 -7.96
C LEU A 6 5.37 -13.64 -8.51
N ILE A 7 5.65 -14.93 -8.60
CA ILE A 7 6.93 -15.45 -9.04
C ILE A 7 6.90 -15.63 -10.56
N ASP A 8 7.55 -14.74 -11.28
CA ASP A 8 7.95 -15.01 -12.67
C ASP A 8 9.40 -15.49 -12.66
N PRO A 9 9.66 -16.79 -12.84
CA PRO A 9 11.02 -17.35 -12.75
C PRO A 9 11.98 -16.83 -13.83
N GLU A 10 11.47 -16.15 -14.85
CA GLU A 10 12.29 -15.66 -15.98
C GLU A 10 12.66 -14.17 -15.88
N LYS A 11 12.10 -13.40 -14.93
CA LYS A 11 12.12 -11.92 -15.01
C LYS A 11 12.66 -11.13 -13.83
N GLY A 12 13.41 -11.68 -12.92
CA GLY A 12 14.05 -10.82 -11.94
C GLY A 12 14.19 -11.38 -10.53
N PRO A 13 14.54 -10.53 -9.53
CA PRO A 13 14.72 -10.95 -8.16
C PRO A 13 13.43 -11.59 -7.64
N GLN A 14 13.56 -12.80 -7.12
CA GLN A 14 12.42 -13.55 -6.57
C GLN A 14 12.05 -12.98 -5.19
N TRP A 15 10.76 -12.95 -4.90
CA TRP A 15 10.26 -12.64 -3.58
C TRP A 15 10.73 -13.70 -2.58
N LYS A 16 11.30 -13.25 -1.45
CA LYS A 16 11.61 -14.13 -0.32
C LYS A 16 10.39 -14.18 0.57
N GLY A 17 9.78 -15.35 0.75
CA GLY A 17 8.76 -15.56 1.76
C GLY A 17 9.40 -15.45 3.14
N VAL A 18 8.89 -14.53 3.96
CA VAL A 18 9.31 -14.32 5.36
C VAL A 18 8.16 -14.67 6.29
N LEU A 19 6.93 -14.46 5.83
CA LEU A 19 5.72 -14.81 6.55
C LEU A 19 5.44 -16.32 6.45
N PRO A 20 4.75 -16.91 7.44
CA PRO A 20 4.47 -18.34 7.47
C PRO A 20 3.65 -18.87 6.28
N GLY A 21 2.75 -18.04 5.71
CA GLY A 21 1.83 -18.43 4.64
C GLY A 21 0.65 -19.27 5.13
N SER A 22 0.44 -19.36 6.43
CA SER A 22 -0.64 -20.11 7.08
C SER A 22 -0.98 -19.50 8.44
N PRO A 23 -2.21 -19.75 8.98
CA PRO A 23 -2.61 -19.23 10.28
C PRO A 23 -1.83 -19.87 11.44
N GLU A 24 -0.68 -19.29 11.76
CA GLU A 24 0.14 -19.69 12.90
C GLU A 24 0.76 -18.47 13.59
N ALA A 25 1.15 -18.62 14.85
CA ALA A 25 1.78 -17.54 15.61
C ALA A 25 3.23 -17.36 15.18
N PHE A 26 3.61 -16.11 14.88
CA PHE A 26 4.98 -15.74 14.52
C PHE A 26 5.36 -14.37 15.11
N PHE A 27 6.64 -14.05 15.05
CA PHE A 27 7.16 -12.78 15.53
C PHE A 27 8.16 -12.22 14.52
N LEU A 28 8.02 -10.94 14.21
CA LEU A 28 8.98 -10.19 13.40
C LEU A 28 9.74 -9.19 14.28
N LYS A 29 11.05 -9.15 14.13
CA LYS A 29 11.87 -8.11 14.74
C LYS A 29 11.81 -6.85 13.89
N ARG A 30 12.29 -5.74 14.45
CA ARG A 30 12.39 -4.48 13.72
C ARG A 30 13.14 -4.66 12.39
N GLY A 31 12.51 -4.26 11.30
CA GLY A 31 13.06 -4.35 9.96
C GLY A 31 12.86 -5.71 9.28
N GLU A 32 12.20 -6.67 9.92
CA GLU A 32 11.79 -7.91 9.29
C GLU A 32 10.41 -7.77 8.65
N GLY A 33 10.12 -8.61 7.67
CA GLY A 33 8.91 -8.64 6.88
C GLY A 33 9.22 -8.82 5.40
N GLU A 34 8.22 -8.72 4.56
CA GLU A 34 8.36 -8.88 3.11
C GLU A 34 8.41 -7.50 2.46
N HIS A 35 9.58 -7.12 1.96
CA HIS A 35 9.83 -5.76 1.49
C HIS A 35 9.62 -5.60 0.00
N ALA A 36 8.88 -4.56 -0.38
CA ALA A 36 8.67 -4.12 -1.75
C ALA A 36 9.10 -2.66 -1.91
N LYS A 37 9.75 -2.36 -3.02
CA LYS A 37 10.03 -1.00 -3.47
C LYS A 37 9.06 -0.64 -4.57
N LEU A 38 8.34 0.47 -4.41
CA LEU A 38 7.36 0.94 -5.39
C LEU A 38 7.37 2.48 -5.41
N PHE A 39 7.57 3.06 -6.58
CA PHE A 39 7.84 4.49 -6.73
C PHE A 39 8.99 4.92 -5.82
N GLY A 40 8.79 5.94 -4.99
CA GLY A 40 9.76 6.37 -3.99
C GLY A 40 9.64 5.67 -2.64
N ASP A 41 8.61 4.85 -2.45
CA ASP A 41 8.25 4.23 -1.18
C ASP A 41 8.92 2.87 -0.97
N ALA A 42 9.14 2.53 0.29
CA ALA A 42 9.47 1.17 0.72
C ALA A 42 8.30 0.61 1.54
N PHE A 43 7.66 -0.42 1.02
CA PHE A 43 6.57 -1.13 1.68
C PHE A 43 7.11 -2.38 2.38
N THR A 44 6.58 -2.67 3.56
CA THR A 44 6.87 -3.91 4.29
C THR A 44 5.58 -4.58 4.68
N VAL A 45 5.30 -5.76 4.13
CA VAL A 45 4.18 -6.58 4.57
C VAL A 45 4.59 -7.29 5.86
N LEU A 46 3.84 -7.06 6.93
CA LEU A 46 4.05 -7.62 8.27
C LEU A 46 3.12 -8.81 8.55
N LEU A 47 1.97 -8.83 7.90
CA LEU A 47 0.94 -9.85 8.02
C LEU A 47 0.15 -9.86 6.71
N SER A 48 -0.14 -11.01 6.17
CA SER A 48 -0.92 -11.12 4.94
C SER A 48 -2.26 -11.81 5.14
N GLY A 49 -3.07 -11.82 4.10
CA GLY A 49 -4.31 -12.57 4.08
C GLY A 49 -4.11 -14.08 4.26
N ASP A 50 -2.93 -14.62 3.98
CA ASP A 50 -2.66 -16.06 4.15
C ASP A 50 -2.66 -16.43 5.64
N GLU A 51 -2.11 -15.58 6.52
CA GLU A 51 -2.11 -15.81 7.96
C GLU A 51 -3.46 -15.48 8.64
N THR A 52 -4.28 -14.65 8.00
CA THR A 52 -5.57 -14.17 8.56
C THR A 52 -6.80 -14.81 7.91
N GLU A 53 -6.62 -15.89 7.15
CA GLU A 53 -7.70 -16.58 6.42
C GLU A 53 -8.47 -15.61 5.49
N GLY A 54 -7.75 -14.65 4.89
CA GLY A 54 -8.28 -13.66 3.95
C GLY A 54 -8.96 -12.45 4.58
N GLN A 55 -8.90 -12.30 5.91
CA GLN A 55 -9.64 -11.22 6.57
C GLN A 55 -8.98 -9.87 6.39
N PHE A 56 -7.68 -9.76 6.63
CA PHE A 56 -6.92 -8.52 6.49
C PHE A 56 -5.42 -8.77 6.37
N GLY A 57 -4.70 -7.78 5.86
CA GLY A 57 -3.25 -7.70 5.90
C GLY A 57 -2.79 -6.46 6.66
N ILE A 58 -1.54 -6.46 7.14
CA ILE A 58 -0.90 -5.33 7.80
C ILE A 58 0.42 -5.04 7.07
N PHE A 59 0.63 -3.78 6.76
CA PHE A 59 1.86 -3.32 6.12
C PHE A 59 2.32 -1.98 6.69
N THR A 60 3.58 -1.65 6.48
CA THR A 60 4.10 -0.30 6.68
C THR A 60 4.61 0.26 5.36
N SER A 61 4.54 1.59 5.23
CA SER A 61 5.15 2.35 4.14
C SER A 61 6.12 3.37 4.73
N GLU A 62 7.35 3.38 4.23
CA GLU A 62 8.28 4.50 4.39
C GLU A 62 8.19 5.35 3.12
N ALA A 63 7.60 6.53 3.24
CA ALA A 63 7.28 7.39 2.10
C ALA A 63 8.07 8.71 2.17
N PRO A 64 8.78 9.09 1.10
CA PRO A 64 9.53 10.34 1.07
C PRO A 64 8.61 11.55 0.95
N LYS A 65 9.03 12.69 1.49
CA LYS A 65 8.34 13.96 1.31
C LYS A 65 8.09 14.25 -0.19
N GLY A 66 6.89 14.71 -0.50
CA GLY A 66 6.46 15.07 -1.84
C GLY A 66 5.88 13.89 -2.64
N GLN A 67 5.90 12.66 -2.08
CA GLN A 67 5.21 11.53 -2.70
C GLN A 67 3.71 11.83 -2.77
N LEU A 68 3.15 11.73 -3.96
CA LEU A 68 1.73 11.84 -4.22
C LEU A 68 1.22 10.51 -4.77
N ILE A 69 0.26 9.91 -4.09
CA ILE A 69 -0.50 8.79 -4.62
C ILE A 69 -1.76 9.35 -5.28
N PRO A 70 -1.91 9.16 -6.62
CA PRO A 70 -3.01 9.75 -7.36
C PRO A 70 -4.36 9.21 -6.91
N ALA A 71 -5.43 9.91 -7.28
CA ALA A 71 -6.79 9.48 -6.97
C ALA A 71 -7.06 8.08 -7.51
N HIS A 72 -7.57 7.23 -6.63
CA HIS A 72 -7.93 5.85 -6.92
C HIS A 72 -9.08 5.38 -6.03
N ARG A 73 -9.63 4.23 -6.37
CA ARG A 73 -10.71 3.56 -5.64
C ARG A 73 -10.41 2.08 -5.54
N HIS A 74 -10.65 1.52 -4.37
CA HIS A 74 -10.73 0.07 -4.17
C HIS A 74 -12.19 -0.34 -4.11
N HIS A 75 -12.60 -1.31 -4.91
CA HIS A 75 -14.02 -1.73 -4.94
C HIS A 75 -14.37 -2.67 -3.77
N ASP A 76 -13.40 -3.40 -3.22
CA ASP A 76 -13.59 -4.43 -2.20
C ASP A 76 -12.60 -4.38 -1.04
N THR A 77 -11.74 -3.36 -1.00
CA THR A 77 -10.74 -3.16 0.06
C THR A 77 -11.14 -2.00 0.96
N HIS A 78 -11.15 -2.24 2.26
CA HIS A 78 -11.10 -1.21 3.30
C HIS A 78 -9.64 -0.91 3.62
N GLU A 79 -9.29 0.37 3.71
CA GLU A 79 -7.92 0.81 3.97
C GLU A 79 -7.85 1.73 5.18
N THR A 80 -6.78 1.61 5.95
CA THR A 80 -6.51 2.47 7.09
C THR A 80 -5.16 3.15 6.98
N PHE A 81 -5.05 4.32 7.61
CA PHE A 81 -3.83 5.11 7.74
C PHE A 81 -3.59 5.39 9.22
N TYR A 82 -2.55 4.80 9.79
CA TYR A 82 -2.06 5.18 11.11
C TYR A 82 -0.68 5.80 10.95
N ILE A 83 -0.54 7.07 11.33
CA ILE A 83 0.72 7.78 11.15
C ILE A 83 1.63 7.49 12.32
N VAL A 84 2.78 6.88 12.04
CA VAL A 84 3.81 6.59 13.03
C VAL A 84 4.79 7.76 13.14
N GLU A 85 5.18 8.32 11.98
CA GLU A 85 6.12 9.44 11.86
C GLU A 85 5.73 10.30 10.64
N GLY A 86 6.10 11.59 10.65
CA GLY A 86 5.89 12.51 9.53
C GLY A 86 4.48 13.05 9.42
N LYS A 87 4.10 13.53 8.21
CA LYS A 87 2.77 14.12 7.96
C LYS A 87 2.24 13.70 6.61
N VAL A 88 0.98 13.29 6.59
CA VAL A 88 0.29 12.82 5.40
C VAL A 88 -1.07 13.51 5.29
N ARG A 89 -1.33 14.14 4.15
CA ARG A 89 -2.67 14.64 3.83
C ARG A 89 -3.43 13.59 3.06
N VAL A 90 -4.56 13.16 3.59
CA VAL A 90 -5.47 12.22 2.95
C VAL A 90 -6.66 12.98 2.39
N TYR A 91 -7.05 12.67 1.17
CA TYR A 91 -8.20 13.22 0.45
C TYR A 91 -9.21 12.10 0.20
N VAL A 92 -10.48 12.37 0.45
CA VAL A 92 -11.57 11.39 0.23
C VAL A 92 -12.77 12.10 -0.40
N GLU A 93 -13.40 11.48 -1.40
CA GLU A 93 -14.73 11.84 -1.85
C GLU A 93 -15.75 10.88 -1.22
N ASP A 94 -16.71 11.42 -0.47
CA ASP A 94 -17.75 10.63 0.16
C ASP A 94 -18.82 10.15 -0.86
N ARG A 95 -19.81 9.42 -0.37
CA ARG A 95 -20.85 8.84 -1.24
C ARG A 95 -21.80 9.88 -1.84
N GLU A 96 -21.87 11.07 -1.25
CA GLU A 96 -22.63 12.21 -1.72
C GLU A 96 -21.85 13.08 -2.72
N GLY A 97 -20.57 12.72 -3.00
CA GLY A 97 -19.66 13.46 -3.89
C GLY A 97 -18.99 14.66 -3.22
N LYS A 98 -19.08 14.78 -1.89
CA LYS A 98 -18.38 15.82 -1.14
C LYS A 98 -16.94 15.40 -0.95
N LYS A 99 -16.03 16.30 -1.31
CA LYS A 99 -14.60 16.12 -1.11
C LYS A 99 -14.17 16.72 0.21
N VAL A 100 -13.34 16.00 0.92
CA VAL A 100 -12.74 16.40 2.20
C VAL A 100 -11.28 16.03 2.22
N SER A 101 -10.47 16.82 2.91
CA SER A 101 -9.08 16.43 3.20
C SER A 101 -8.76 16.61 4.67
N GLN A 102 -7.86 15.78 5.15
CA GLN A 102 -7.36 15.86 6.52
C GLN A 102 -5.84 15.66 6.53
N LEU A 103 -5.14 16.56 7.19
CA LEU A 103 -3.75 16.35 7.54
C LEU A 103 -3.69 15.44 8.76
N LEU A 104 -2.97 14.34 8.61
CA LEU A 104 -2.71 13.37 9.68
C LEU A 104 -1.26 13.49 10.16
N GLU A 105 -1.08 13.52 11.46
CA GLU A 105 0.20 13.62 12.18
C GLU A 105 0.43 12.36 13.06
N PRO A 106 1.60 12.19 13.67
CA PRO A 106 1.90 10.99 14.48
C PRO A 106 0.85 10.72 15.55
N GLY A 107 0.29 9.50 15.54
CA GLY A 107 -0.81 9.07 16.41
C GLY A 107 -2.20 9.24 15.80
N ASP A 108 -2.35 9.99 14.70
CA ASP A 108 -3.63 10.14 14.02
C ASP A 108 -3.98 8.88 13.21
N PHE A 109 -5.28 8.69 13.04
CA PHE A 109 -5.86 7.55 12.33
C PHE A 109 -6.85 8.02 11.27
N GLY A 110 -6.74 7.45 10.06
CA GLY A 110 -7.69 7.60 8.97
C GLY A 110 -8.27 6.25 8.54
N PHE A 111 -9.52 6.26 8.08
CA PHE A 111 -10.18 5.08 7.52
C PHE A 111 -10.89 5.45 6.23
N VAL A 112 -10.63 4.69 5.18
CA VAL A 112 -11.32 4.79 3.91
C VAL A 112 -12.03 3.48 3.63
N PRO A 113 -13.37 3.45 3.68
CA PRO A 113 -14.14 2.27 3.32
C PRO A 113 -14.03 1.99 1.82
N SER A 114 -14.22 0.74 1.44
CA SER A 114 -14.28 0.32 0.03
C SER A 114 -15.30 1.15 -0.76
N GLY A 115 -14.97 1.42 -2.02
CA GLY A 115 -15.83 2.14 -2.96
C GLY A 115 -15.67 3.66 -2.96
N LEU A 116 -14.90 4.27 -2.05
CA LEU A 116 -14.65 5.70 -2.05
C LEU A 116 -13.39 6.06 -2.84
N ALA A 117 -13.47 7.11 -3.66
CA ALA A 117 -12.30 7.68 -4.29
C ALA A 117 -11.45 8.42 -3.24
N HIS A 118 -10.16 8.17 -3.26
CA HIS A 118 -9.24 8.80 -2.34
C HIS A 118 -7.84 8.96 -2.94
N ALA A 119 -7.04 9.80 -2.31
CA ALA A 119 -5.64 10.07 -2.63
C ALA A 119 -4.90 10.42 -1.35
N TYR A 120 -3.58 10.41 -1.37
CA TYR A 120 -2.81 11.01 -0.29
C TYR A 120 -1.52 11.64 -0.78
N GLN A 121 -1.06 12.65 -0.04
CA GLN A 121 0.19 13.35 -0.28
C GLN A 121 1.04 13.36 0.99
N VAL A 122 2.32 13.04 0.86
CA VAL A 122 3.28 13.05 1.95
C VAL A 122 3.86 14.46 2.09
N GLU A 123 3.44 15.21 3.11
CA GLU A 123 3.89 16.56 3.35
C GLU A 123 5.23 16.63 4.11
N GLU A 124 5.49 15.65 4.98
CA GLU A 124 6.80 15.39 5.58
C GLU A 124 7.09 13.89 5.44
N SER A 125 8.35 13.51 5.20
CA SER A 125 8.70 12.09 5.08
C SER A 125 8.09 11.28 6.20
N ALA A 126 7.34 10.25 5.86
CA ALA A 126 6.41 9.59 6.77
C ALA A 126 6.64 8.10 6.86
N ARG A 127 6.34 7.55 8.04
CA ARG A 127 6.09 6.14 8.24
C ARG A 127 4.63 5.95 8.54
N ILE A 128 3.96 5.17 7.69
CA ILE A 128 2.52 4.88 7.77
C ILE A 128 2.36 3.40 8.05
N MET A 129 1.48 3.03 8.96
CA MET A 129 1.02 1.66 9.13
C MET A 129 -0.39 1.55 8.57
N GLY A 130 -0.60 0.63 7.65
CA GLY A 130 -1.90 0.33 7.04
C GLY A 130 -2.40 -1.05 7.44
N VAL A 131 -3.71 -1.14 7.64
CA VAL A 131 -4.46 -2.39 7.67
C VAL A 131 -5.41 -2.35 6.47
N ALA A 132 -5.38 -3.39 5.65
CA ALA A 132 -6.25 -3.48 4.49
C ALA A 132 -6.89 -4.86 4.38
N THR A 133 -8.10 -4.90 3.84
CA THR A 133 -8.83 -6.14 3.57
C THR A 133 -8.60 -6.62 2.14
N GLY A 134 -9.14 -7.79 1.78
CA GLY A 134 -9.17 -8.27 0.40
C GLY A 134 -7.81 -8.68 -0.18
N GLY A 135 -6.79 -8.90 0.66
CA GLY A 135 -5.44 -9.27 0.20
C GLY A 135 -4.69 -8.11 -0.46
N PHE A 136 -5.09 -6.87 -0.17
CA PHE A 136 -4.51 -5.67 -0.79
C PHE A 136 -3.03 -5.48 -0.48
N GLU A 137 -2.52 -5.97 0.63
CA GLU A 137 -1.09 -5.90 0.96
C GLU A 137 -0.21 -6.55 -0.14
N ARG A 138 -0.74 -7.48 -0.90
CA ARG A 138 -0.06 -8.11 -2.04
C ARG A 138 0.03 -7.20 -3.29
N PHE A 139 -0.78 -6.15 -3.34
CA PHE A 139 -0.68 -5.14 -4.40
C PHE A 139 0.71 -4.51 -4.47
N PHE A 140 1.31 -4.17 -3.33
CA PHE A 140 2.65 -3.56 -3.29
C PHE A 140 3.72 -4.49 -3.86
N GLN A 141 3.56 -5.79 -3.69
CA GLN A 141 4.47 -6.78 -4.25
C GLN A 141 4.22 -6.99 -5.74
N GLN A 142 2.98 -7.00 -6.18
CA GLN A 142 2.66 -7.13 -7.61
C GLN A 142 3.08 -5.90 -8.41
N MET A 143 2.88 -4.70 -7.88
CA MET A 143 3.28 -3.44 -8.49
C MET A 143 4.78 -3.19 -8.40
N GLY A 144 5.36 -3.45 -7.24
CA GLY A 144 6.73 -3.12 -6.89
C GLY A 144 7.76 -4.17 -7.30
N THR A 145 8.95 -4.02 -6.78
CA THR A 145 10.05 -4.98 -6.92
C THR A 145 10.57 -5.37 -5.55
N PRO A 146 11.02 -6.63 -5.36
CA PRO A 146 11.61 -7.05 -4.09
C PRO A 146 12.82 -6.20 -3.70
N THR A 147 12.97 -5.99 -2.41
CA THR A 147 14.17 -5.36 -1.83
C THR A 147 14.50 -6.02 -0.49
N ASP A 148 15.76 -5.98 -0.08
CA ASP A 148 16.18 -6.44 1.25
C ASP A 148 16.09 -5.33 2.31
N HIS A 149 15.49 -4.18 1.96
CA HIS A 149 15.46 -2.99 2.80
C HIS A 149 14.04 -2.55 3.12
N SER A 150 13.82 -2.21 4.39
CA SER A 150 12.57 -1.64 4.90
C SER A 150 12.49 -0.11 4.79
N THR A 151 13.49 0.52 4.19
CA THR A 151 13.59 1.99 4.05
C THR A 151 13.72 2.41 2.60
N THR A 152 13.33 3.65 2.32
CA THR A 152 13.40 4.23 0.97
C THR A 152 14.80 4.20 0.39
N GLN A 153 14.91 3.89 -0.89
CA GLN A 153 16.18 3.83 -1.62
C GLN A 153 16.06 4.44 -3.00
N GLN A 154 17.11 5.12 -3.42
CA GLN A 154 17.23 5.64 -4.77
C GLN A 154 17.98 4.68 -5.69
N PRO A 155 17.66 4.64 -6.99
CA PRO A 155 16.55 5.32 -7.65
C PRO A 155 15.19 4.71 -7.32
N PRO A 156 14.06 5.45 -7.52
CA PRO A 156 12.72 4.90 -7.35
C PRO A 156 12.46 3.75 -8.34
N PHE A 157 11.59 2.82 -7.97
CA PHE A 157 11.12 1.80 -8.90
C PHE A 157 9.78 2.25 -9.52
N ILE A 158 9.77 2.44 -10.82
CA ILE A 158 8.57 2.83 -11.57
C ILE A 158 8.10 1.61 -12.38
N PRO A 159 6.96 0.99 -12.04
CA PRO A 159 6.42 -0.11 -12.81
C PRO A 159 5.99 0.36 -14.20
N ASP A 160 6.07 -0.52 -15.17
CA ASP A 160 5.53 -0.25 -16.50
C ASP A 160 3.99 -0.28 -16.51
N PHE A 161 3.41 0.30 -17.56
CA PHE A 161 1.95 0.42 -17.68
C PHE A 161 1.21 -0.93 -17.71
N PRO A 162 1.68 -1.98 -18.42
CA PRO A 162 1.08 -3.31 -18.37
C PRO A 162 1.04 -3.89 -16.95
N ARG A 163 2.11 -3.72 -16.16
CA ARG A 163 2.18 -4.18 -14.78
C ARG A 163 1.19 -3.44 -13.89
N MET A 164 1.11 -2.10 -14.04
CA MET A 164 0.12 -1.30 -13.32
C MET A 164 -1.31 -1.74 -13.62
N GLN A 165 -1.64 -1.97 -14.89
CA GLN A 165 -2.97 -2.45 -15.28
C GLN A 165 -3.27 -3.85 -14.75
N ALA A 166 -2.29 -4.76 -14.76
CA ALA A 166 -2.47 -6.11 -14.24
C ALA A 166 -2.74 -6.08 -12.73
N ALA A 167 -1.95 -5.32 -11.97
CA ALA A 167 -2.14 -5.17 -10.53
C ALA A 167 -3.50 -4.53 -10.19
N ALA A 168 -3.89 -3.47 -10.90
CA ALA A 168 -5.19 -2.84 -10.71
C ALA A 168 -6.35 -3.82 -10.93
N ARG A 169 -6.29 -4.66 -11.98
CA ARG A 169 -7.30 -5.69 -12.22
C ARG A 169 -7.33 -6.77 -11.13
N THR A 170 -6.15 -7.26 -10.72
CA THR A 170 -6.06 -8.30 -9.69
C THR A 170 -6.63 -7.84 -8.35
N HIS A 171 -6.40 -6.58 -8.00
CA HIS A 171 -6.83 -6.00 -6.71
C HIS A 171 -8.08 -5.14 -6.81
N ASN A 172 -8.84 -5.27 -7.92
CA ASN A 172 -10.11 -4.58 -8.15
C ASN A 172 -10.03 -3.07 -7.86
N MET A 173 -8.99 -2.42 -8.42
CA MET A 173 -8.71 -1.00 -8.27
C MET A 173 -9.03 -0.22 -9.55
N GLU A 174 -9.42 1.03 -9.37
CA GLU A 174 -9.61 2.01 -10.43
C GLU A 174 -8.74 3.24 -10.15
N PHE A 175 -7.97 3.70 -11.14
CA PHE A 175 -7.21 4.94 -11.08
C PHE A 175 -7.89 6.03 -11.90
N PHE A 176 -7.98 7.23 -11.33
CA PHE A 176 -8.57 8.40 -12.00
C PHE A 176 -7.46 9.31 -12.53
N ARG A 177 -7.51 9.64 -13.83
CA ARG A 177 -6.45 10.46 -14.46
C ARG A 177 -6.55 11.95 -14.11
N ASP A 178 -7.76 12.48 -14.05
CA ASP A 178 -8.02 13.90 -13.95
C ASP A 178 -8.98 14.21 -12.77
N PHE A 179 -8.66 13.65 -11.59
CA PHE A 179 -9.46 13.87 -10.39
C PHE A 179 -9.04 15.18 -9.71
N ASP A 180 -9.97 16.11 -9.59
CA ASP A 180 -9.73 17.41 -8.99
C ASP A 180 -10.05 17.41 -7.49
N TRP A 181 -9.08 17.80 -6.66
CA TRP A 181 -9.20 17.93 -5.21
C TRP A 181 -9.24 19.39 -4.74
N SER A 182 -9.42 20.38 -5.65
CA SER A 182 -9.35 21.80 -5.30
C SER A 182 -10.41 22.25 -4.29
N ASP A 183 -11.51 21.50 -4.18
CA ASP A 183 -12.61 21.78 -3.25
C ASP A 183 -12.54 20.98 -1.94
N ALA A 184 -11.43 20.27 -1.68
CA ALA A 184 -11.27 19.39 -0.52
C ALA A 184 -10.64 20.08 0.70
#